data_bb6a139a823d72c8aa8c7ace5372a0a6
#
_entry.id   bb6a139a823d72c8aa8c7ace5372a0a6
#
_cell.length_a   1.000
_cell.length_b   1.000
_cell.length_c   1.000
_cell.angle_alpha   90.00
_cell.angle_beta   90.00
_cell.angle_gamma   90.00
#
_symmetry.space_group_name_H-M   'P 1'
#
loop_
_entity.id
_entity.type
_entity.pdbx_description
1 polymer ?
#
loop_
_entity_poly.entity_id
_entity_poly.type
_entity_poly.pdbx_seq_one_letter_code
_entity_poly.pdbx_strand_id
1 'polypeptide(L)'
;MDAGESCGLFLGATTSVFDTRAMDFWDIARDAKMGVAANQTAESIAAQPAEFRQIVGSGADVATVAEFGAKVFASEVLLTNLGNLSFDRQFGPVTLEAIFGPAVLAGFEGQQTIGVTTVNGALCLLHTSHTPQEGLLEKTQSVLTQACDYRL
;
A
#
# COMPACT_ATOMS: atom_id res chain seq x y z
N MET A 1 8.81 -5.77 14.34
CA MET A 1 8.04 -6.78 15.08
C MET A 1 8.26 -8.10 14.38
N ASP A 2 8.74 -9.09 15.06
CA ASP A 2 8.79 -10.45 14.54
C ASP A 2 7.46 -11.13 14.92
N ALA A 3 6.59 -11.36 13.94
CA ALA A 3 5.33 -12.04 14.15
C ALA A 3 5.49 -13.57 14.24
N GLY A 4 6.71 -14.08 14.02
CA GLY A 4 6.99 -15.51 13.97
C GLY A 4 6.13 -16.21 12.92
N GLU A 5 5.62 -17.40 13.25
CA GLU A 5 4.73 -18.18 12.38
C GLU A 5 3.23 -17.88 12.63
N SER A 6 2.91 -16.75 13.27
CA SER A 6 1.53 -16.39 13.59
C SER A 6 0.77 -15.98 12.32
N CYS A 7 -0.33 -16.65 12.06
CA CYS A 7 -1.31 -16.22 11.06
C CYS A 7 -2.14 -15.08 11.63
N GLY A 8 -1.85 -13.85 11.22
CA GLY A 8 -2.57 -12.66 11.68
C GLY A 8 -2.52 -11.53 10.67
N LEU A 9 -3.44 -10.60 10.78
CA LEU A 9 -3.46 -9.37 9.98
C LEU A 9 -2.65 -8.29 10.71
N PHE A 10 -1.44 -8.04 10.24
CA PHE A 10 -0.52 -7.04 10.78
C PHE A 10 -0.34 -5.91 9.76
N LEU A 11 -1.37 -5.09 9.60
CA LEU A 11 -1.34 -3.95 8.69
C LEU A 11 -1.10 -2.66 9.47
N GLY A 12 -0.12 -1.88 9.03
CA GLY A 12 0.02 -0.48 9.38
C GLY A 12 -0.44 0.37 8.20
N ALA A 13 -1.47 1.18 8.40
CA ALA A 13 -1.96 2.10 7.38
C ALA A 13 -1.80 3.55 7.84
N THR A 14 -1.53 4.44 6.89
CA THR A 14 -1.52 5.89 7.09
C THR A 14 -2.20 6.55 5.91
N THR A 15 -2.89 7.65 6.18
CA THR A 15 -3.44 8.52 5.14
C THR A 15 -2.67 9.82 5.14
N SER A 16 -2.24 10.25 3.96
CA SER A 16 -1.52 11.51 3.76
C SER A 16 -2.16 12.27 2.62
N VAL A 17 -2.21 13.60 2.76
CA VAL A 17 -2.69 14.51 1.71
C VAL A 17 -1.53 15.41 1.33
N PHE A 18 -1.20 15.45 0.03
CA PHE A 18 -0.09 16.24 -0.48
C PHE A 18 -0.58 17.25 -1.50
N ASP A 19 -0.11 18.50 -1.40
CA ASP A 19 -0.26 19.48 -2.47
C ASP A 19 0.87 19.28 -3.49
N THR A 20 0.60 18.48 -4.51
CA THR A 20 1.55 18.15 -5.57
C THR A 20 1.93 19.33 -6.45
N ARG A 21 1.27 20.51 -6.30
CA ARG A 21 1.64 21.75 -7.01
C ARG A 21 2.63 22.60 -6.22
N ALA A 22 2.63 22.45 -4.88
CA ALA A 22 3.48 23.21 -3.98
C ALA A 22 4.72 22.45 -3.49
N MET A 23 4.70 21.11 -3.57
CA MET A 23 5.78 20.25 -3.06
C MET A 23 6.53 19.58 -4.21
N ASP A 24 7.84 19.42 -4.04
CA ASP A 24 8.62 18.61 -4.97
C ASP A 24 8.48 17.10 -4.69
N PHE A 25 8.89 16.27 -5.66
CA PHE A 25 8.79 14.82 -5.57
C PHE A 25 9.49 14.25 -4.33
N TRP A 26 10.68 14.73 -4.01
CA TRP A 26 11.47 14.19 -2.90
C TRP A 26 10.95 14.62 -1.54
N ASP A 27 10.33 15.80 -1.43
CA ASP A 27 9.65 16.24 -0.21
C ASP A 27 8.44 15.35 0.07
N ILE A 28 7.61 15.11 -0.95
CA ILE A 28 6.47 14.18 -0.86
C ILE A 28 6.94 12.79 -0.46
N ALA A 29 8.01 12.28 -1.08
CA ALA A 29 8.54 10.95 -0.79
C ALA A 29 9.06 10.83 0.65
N ARG A 30 9.74 11.88 1.17
CA ARG A 30 10.21 11.93 2.56
C ARG A 30 9.07 11.97 3.56
N ASP A 31 8.08 12.80 3.32
CA ASP A 31 6.92 12.94 4.20
C ASP A 31 6.08 11.66 4.21
N ALA A 32 5.84 11.06 3.05
CA ALA A 32 5.16 9.76 2.95
C ALA A 32 5.91 8.68 3.73
N LYS A 33 7.23 8.59 3.58
CA LYS A 33 8.07 7.63 4.31
C LYS A 33 7.99 7.84 5.82
N MET A 34 8.04 9.08 6.30
CA MET A 34 7.92 9.40 7.72
C MET A 34 6.54 9.01 8.26
N GLY A 35 5.47 9.31 7.53
CA GLY A 35 4.11 8.93 7.90
C GLY A 35 3.94 7.41 8.02
N VAL A 36 4.46 6.66 7.08
CA VAL A 36 4.44 5.18 7.12
C VAL A 36 5.24 4.67 8.31
N ALA A 37 6.46 5.16 8.53
CA ALA A 37 7.33 4.71 9.62
C ALA A 37 6.70 4.95 11.01
N ALA A 38 6.02 6.07 11.20
CA ALA A 38 5.33 6.39 12.45
C ALA A 38 4.19 5.40 12.78
N ASN A 39 3.57 4.78 11.76
CA ASN A 39 2.46 3.85 11.91
C ASN A 39 2.87 2.36 11.85
N GLN A 40 4.14 2.06 11.69
CA GLN A 40 4.68 0.69 11.68
C GLN A 40 5.15 0.20 13.07
N THR A 41 4.73 0.86 14.13
CA THR A 41 5.04 0.41 15.50
C THR A 41 4.11 -0.72 15.94
N ALA A 42 4.57 -1.56 16.86
CA ALA A 42 3.75 -2.61 17.45
C ALA A 42 2.46 -2.06 18.08
N GLU A 43 2.56 -0.90 18.72
CA GLU A 43 1.44 -0.21 19.36
C GLU A 43 0.41 0.28 18.33
N SER A 44 0.86 0.94 17.26
CA SER A 44 -0.02 1.42 16.18
C SER A 44 -0.74 0.26 15.48
N ILE A 45 -0.03 -0.83 15.19
CA ILE A 45 -0.61 -2.01 14.54
C ILE A 45 -1.63 -2.70 15.47
N ALA A 46 -1.40 -2.73 16.77
CA ALA A 46 -2.33 -3.30 17.74
C ALA A 46 -3.58 -2.43 17.96
N ALA A 47 -3.45 -1.11 17.82
CA ALA A 47 -4.55 -0.16 18.02
C ALA A 47 -5.57 -0.17 16.86
N GLN A 48 -5.13 -0.31 15.62
CA GLN A 48 -6.01 -0.26 14.44
C GLN A 48 -7.19 -1.24 14.47
N PRO A 49 -7.04 -2.52 14.86
CA PRO A 49 -8.16 -3.44 14.95
C PRO A 49 -9.16 -3.09 16.07
N ALA A 50 -8.78 -2.25 17.02
CA ALA A 50 -9.64 -1.93 18.16
C ALA A 50 -10.88 -1.14 17.73
N GLU A 51 -10.73 -0.18 16.82
CA GLU A 51 -11.86 0.61 16.29
C GLU A 51 -12.84 -0.28 15.52
N PHE A 52 -12.34 -1.17 14.67
CA PHE A 52 -13.19 -2.14 13.97
C PHE A 52 -13.91 -3.09 14.92
N ARG A 53 -13.23 -3.59 15.95
CA ARG A 53 -13.86 -4.43 16.97
C ARG A 53 -14.95 -3.69 17.73
N GLN A 54 -14.75 -2.41 18.02
CA GLN A 54 -15.75 -1.59 18.71
C GLN A 54 -17.01 -1.44 17.85
N ILE A 55 -16.88 -1.16 16.56
CA ILE A 55 -18.01 -1.02 15.64
C ILE A 55 -18.74 -2.34 15.47
N VAL A 56 -18.03 -3.43 15.23
CA VAL A 56 -18.63 -4.77 15.11
C VAL A 56 -19.28 -5.18 16.44
N GLY A 57 -18.63 -4.89 17.56
CA GLY A 57 -19.15 -5.21 18.90
C GLY A 57 -20.37 -4.39 19.33
N SER A 58 -20.59 -3.23 18.71
CA SER A 58 -21.78 -2.40 18.96
C SER A 58 -23.05 -2.94 18.32
N GLY A 59 -22.97 -4.00 17.51
CA GLY A 59 -24.10 -4.52 16.75
C GLY A 59 -24.53 -3.62 15.59
N ALA A 60 -23.60 -2.79 15.08
CA ALA A 60 -23.84 -1.93 13.95
C ALA A 60 -24.32 -2.74 12.73
N ASP A 61 -25.28 -2.20 11.99
CA ASP A 61 -25.75 -2.83 10.77
C ASP A 61 -24.74 -2.67 9.61
N VAL A 62 -24.98 -3.41 8.53
CA VAL A 62 -24.09 -3.41 7.35
C VAL A 62 -23.92 -2.01 6.76
N ALA A 63 -24.97 -1.19 6.77
CA ALA A 63 -24.92 0.16 6.21
C ALA A 63 -23.98 1.07 7.04
N THR A 64 -24.07 1.01 8.36
CA THR A 64 -23.20 1.73 9.29
C THR A 64 -21.73 1.30 9.14
N VAL A 65 -21.46 0.02 9.02
CA VAL A 65 -20.10 -0.51 8.81
C VAL A 65 -19.56 -0.08 7.44
N ALA A 66 -20.38 -0.12 6.40
CA ALA A 66 -19.99 0.33 5.07
C ALA A 66 -19.69 1.83 5.03
N GLU A 67 -20.50 2.65 5.68
CA GLU A 67 -20.27 4.10 5.78
C GLU A 67 -18.99 4.43 6.54
N PHE A 68 -18.73 3.73 7.64
CA PHE A 68 -17.47 3.86 8.38
C PHE A 68 -16.28 3.46 7.52
N GLY A 69 -16.34 2.31 6.86
CA GLY A 69 -15.30 1.85 5.95
C GLY A 69 -15.02 2.85 4.82
N ALA A 70 -16.08 3.42 4.24
CA ALA A 70 -15.94 4.43 3.20
C ALA A 70 -15.23 5.70 3.71
N LYS A 71 -15.44 6.10 4.98
CA LYS A 71 -14.73 7.24 5.57
C LYS A 71 -13.27 6.94 5.89
N VAL A 72 -12.99 5.75 6.43
CA VAL A 72 -11.64 5.35 6.86
C VAL A 72 -10.73 5.07 5.67
N PHE A 73 -11.29 4.45 4.62
CA PHE A 73 -10.54 4.05 3.42
C PHE A 73 -10.73 5.00 2.23
N ALA A 74 -11.42 6.14 2.42
CA ALA A 74 -11.56 7.13 1.37
C ALA A 74 -10.19 7.70 0.97
N SER A 75 -9.69 7.23 -0.15
CA SER A 75 -8.45 7.70 -0.76
C SER A 75 -8.55 7.59 -2.27
N GLU A 76 -7.98 8.55 -2.99
CA GLU A 76 -7.89 8.48 -4.45
C GLU A 76 -6.95 7.37 -4.88
N VAL A 77 -5.86 7.21 -4.15
CA VAL A 77 -4.85 6.18 -4.39
C VAL A 77 -4.57 5.41 -3.10
N LEU A 78 -4.70 4.11 -3.14
CA LEU A 78 -4.24 3.19 -2.10
C LEU A 78 -2.93 2.55 -2.56
N LEU A 79 -1.87 2.78 -1.81
CA LEU A 79 -0.58 2.14 -2.04
C LEU A 79 -0.38 1.02 -1.02
N THR A 80 -0.18 -0.20 -1.48
CA THR A 80 0.15 -1.35 -0.64
C THR A 80 1.50 -1.93 -1.05
N ASN A 81 2.47 -1.93 -0.14
CA ASN A 81 3.85 -2.29 -0.43
C ASN A 81 4.30 -3.43 0.49
N LEU A 82 4.62 -4.58 -0.08
CA LEU A 82 5.17 -5.74 0.63
C LEU A 82 6.68 -5.62 0.89
N GLY A 83 7.30 -4.57 0.38
CA GLY A 83 8.73 -4.34 0.54
C GLY A 83 9.60 -5.28 -0.32
N ASN A 84 10.80 -5.53 0.17
CA ASN A 84 11.73 -6.45 -0.49
C ASN A 84 11.51 -7.87 0.05
N LEU A 85 11.00 -8.74 -0.83
CA LEU A 85 10.71 -10.13 -0.50
C LEU A 85 11.96 -10.98 -0.78
N SER A 86 12.38 -11.72 0.25
CA SER A 86 13.54 -12.62 0.17
C SER A 86 13.06 -14.02 -0.20
N PHE A 87 13.02 -14.30 -1.49
CA PHE A 87 12.77 -15.64 -2.02
C PHE A 87 14.03 -16.18 -2.72
N ASP A 88 14.19 -17.51 -2.68
CA ASP A 88 15.16 -18.15 -3.54
C ASP A 88 14.86 -17.84 -5.00
N ARG A 89 15.89 -17.46 -5.74
CA ARG A 89 15.73 -17.14 -7.15
C ARG A 89 15.58 -18.39 -8.01
N GLN A 90 16.16 -19.51 -7.58
CA GLN A 90 16.25 -20.73 -8.38
C GLN A 90 15.48 -21.88 -7.74
N PHE A 91 14.56 -22.47 -8.49
CA PHE A 91 13.77 -23.63 -8.11
C PHE A 91 14.00 -24.76 -9.13
N GLY A 92 15.09 -25.51 -8.96
CA GLY A 92 15.52 -26.48 -9.96
C GLY A 92 15.82 -25.79 -11.31
N PRO A 93 15.18 -26.19 -12.41
CA PRO A 93 15.37 -25.55 -13.72
C PRO A 93 14.58 -24.23 -13.89
N VAL A 94 13.75 -23.84 -12.92
CA VAL A 94 12.89 -22.65 -13.00
C VAL A 94 13.51 -21.50 -12.24
N THR A 95 13.56 -20.31 -12.83
CA THR A 95 14.03 -19.08 -12.21
C THR A 95 12.85 -18.17 -11.89
N LEU A 96 12.76 -17.70 -10.62
CA LEU A 96 11.82 -16.66 -10.22
C LEU A 96 12.37 -15.29 -10.67
N GLU A 97 11.71 -14.66 -11.63
CA GLU A 97 12.14 -13.36 -12.15
C GLU A 97 11.44 -12.21 -11.43
N ALA A 98 10.12 -12.32 -11.21
CA ALA A 98 9.32 -11.24 -10.65
C ALA A 98 8.09 -11.78 -9.92
N ILE A 99 7.58 -10.98 -8.97
CA ILE A 99 6.27 -11.19 -8.33
C ILE A 99 5.47 -9.91 -8.51
N PHE A 100 4.28 -10.02 -9.10
CA PHE A 100 3.35 -8.91 -9.26
C PHE A 100 2.27 -9.00 -8.17
N GLY A 101 2.20 -7.99 -7.32
CA GLY A 101 1.24 -7.94 -6.22
C GLY A 101 1.60 -6.90 -5.16
N PRO A 102 0.88 -6.85 -4.05
CA PRO A 102 -0.38 -7.56 -3.84
C PRO A 102 -1.50 -7.02 -4.74
N ALA A 103 -2.41 -7.91 -5.19
CA ALA A 103 -3.63 -7.51 -5.85
C ALA A 103 -4.69 -7.23 -4.77
N VAL A 104 -5.10 -5.99 -4.63
CA VAL A 104 -6.13 -5.58 -3.67
C VAL A 104 -7.19 -4.78 -4.41
N LEU A 105 -8.45 -5.13 -4.18
CA LEU A 105 -9.59 -4.39 -4.70
C LEU A 105 -10.46 -4.01 -3.51
N ALA A 106 -10.36 -2.76 -3.07
CA ALA A 106 -11.00 -2.30 -1.84
C ALA A 106 -12.50 -2.06 -1.97
N GLY A 107 -13.06 -2.11 -3.17
CA GLY A 107 -14.50 -2.00 -3.41
C GLY A 107 -15.03 -0.56 -3.44
N PHE A 108 -14.18 0.45 -3.40
CA PHE A 108 -14.57 1.85 -3.51
C PHE A 108 -14.47 2.30 -4.97
N GLU A 109 -15.56 2.90 -5.48
CA GLU A 109 -15.60 3.44 -6.83
C GLU A 109 -14.58 4.58 -6.98
N GLY A 110 -13.84 4.59 -8.09
CA GLY A 110 -12.84 5.61 -8.38
C GLY A 110 -11.48 5.41 -7.71
N GLN A 111 -11.37 4.57 -6.66
CA GLN A 111 -10.10 4.32 -6.01
C GLN A 111 -9.14 3.54 -6.92
N GLN A 112 -7.90 4.00 -6.98
CA GLN A 112 -6.81 3.34 -7.70
C GLN A 112 -5.90 2.66 -6.69
N THR A 113 -5.73 1.35 -6.76
CA THR A 113 -4.84 0.61 -5.87
C THR A 113 -3.57 0.21 -6.59
N ILE A 114 -2.43 0.57 -6.02
CA ILE A 114 -1.11 0.19 -6.52
C ILE A 114 -0.47 -0.80 -5.55
N GLY A 115 -0.33 -2.04 -5.98
CA GLY A 115 0.44 -3.07 -5.30
C GLY A 115 1.91 -2.96 -5.68
N VAL A 116 2.79 -3.02 -4.69
CA VAL A 116 4.24 -2.89 -4.87
C VAL A 116 4.96 -4.08 -4.24
N THR A 117 5.85 -4.69 -5.00
CA THR A 117 6.79 -5.70 -4.49
C THR A 117 8.17 -5.47 -5.06
N THR A 118 9.19 -5.81 -4.30
CA THR A 118 10.56 -5.92 -4.81
C THR A 118 11.04 -7.35 -4.62
N VAL A 119 11.48 -7.99 -5.68
CA VAL A 119 12.03 -9.34 -5.65
C VAL A 119 13.29 -9.39 -6.50
N ASN A 120 14.37 -9.93 -5.97
CA ASN A 120 15.64 -10.06 -6.68
C ASN A 120 16.16 -8.76 -7.32
N GLY A 121 15.89 -7.61 -6.68
CA GLY A 121 16.25 -6.28 -7.17
C GLY A 121 15.33 -5.69 -8.23
N ALA A 122 14.28 -6.40 -8.64
CA ALA A 122 13.26 -5.89 -9.55
C ALA A 122 12.06 -5.34 -8.77
N LEU A 123 11.75 -4.05 -8.96
CA LEU A 123 10.55 -3.41 -8.46
C LEU A 123 9.39 -3.69 -9.40
N CYS A 124 8.33 -4.32 -8.90
CA CYS A 124 7.13 -4.65 -9.64
C CYS A 124 5.93 -3.86 -9.13
N LEU A 125 5.17 -3.31 -10.04
CA LEU A 125 3.94 -2.56 -9.75
C LEU A 125 2.74 -3.29 -10.37
N LEU A 126 1.66 -3.36 -9.61
CA LEU A 126 0.37 -3.89 -10.06
C LEU A 126 -0.73 -2.87 -9.78
N HIS A 127 -1.49 -2.50 -10.80
CA HIS A 127 -2.63 -1.61 -10.66
C HIS A 127 -3.95 -2.39 -10.67
N THR A 128 -4.78 -2.16 -9.67
CA THR A 128 -6.14 -2.72 -9.58
C THR A 128 -7.15 -1.63 -9.26
N SER A 129 -8.28 -1.63 -9.97
CA SER A 129 -9.39 -0.68 -9.75
C SER A 129 -10.66 -1.22 -10.40
N HIS A 130 -11.84 -0.82 -9.91
CA HIS A 130 -13.11 -1.02 -10.62
C HIS A 130 -13.23 -0.10 -11.85
N THR A 131 -12.59 1.05 -11.81
CA THR A 131 -12.54 2.04 -12.88
C THR A 131 -11.09 2.42 -13.15
N PRO A 132 -10.30 1.52 -13.79
CA PRO A 132 -8.87 1.72 -13.93
C PRO A 132 -8.56 2.97 -14.76
N GLN A 133 -7.63 3.78 -14.29
CA GLN A 133 -7.15 4.96 -14.98
C GLN A 133 -6.04 4.57 -15.96
N GLU A 134 -6.30 4.77 -17.25
CA GLU A 134 -5.31 4.46 -18.29
C GLU A 134 -4.03 5.29 -18.13
N GLY A 135 -2.90 4.66 -18.40
CA GLY A 135 -1.58 5.31 -18.36
C GLY A 135 -1.04 5.57 -16.96
N LEU A 136 -1.74 5.15 -15.87
CA LEU A 136 -1.27 5.40 -14.50
C LEU A 136 0.07 4.72 -14.22
N LEU A 137 0.24 3.44 -14.60
CA LEU A 137 1.50 2.73 -14.38
C LEU A 137 2.64 3.26 -15.23
N GLU A 138 2.39 3.59 -16.47
CA GLU A 138 3.38 4.17 -17.38
C GLU A 138 3.87 5.53 -16.87
N LYS A 139 2.96 6.36 -16.38
CA LYS A 139 3.30 7.63 -15.73
C LYS A 139 4.11 7.41 -14.45
N THR A 140 3.69 6.47 -13.62
CA THR A 140 4.40 6.12 -12.38
C THR A 140 5.83 5.64 -12.69
N GLN A 141 5.99 4.76 -13.65
CA GLN A 141 7.30 4.28 -14.09
C GLN A 141 8.17 5.44 -14.60
N SER A 142 7.61 6.33 -15.41
CA SER A 142 8.32 7.50 -15.94
C SER A 142 8.84 8.41 -14.81
N VAL A 143 7.98 8.71 -13.82
CA VAL A 143 8.37 9.55 -12.66
C VAL A 143 9.46 8.89 -11.82
N LEU A 144 9.32 7.60 -11.54
CA LEU A 144 10.33 6.85 -10.78
C LEU A 144 11.67 6.79 -11.52
N THR A 145 11.66 6.57 -12.83
CA THR A 145 12.88 6.57 -13.65
C THR A 145 13.56 7.93 -13.62
N GLN A 146 12.81 9.01 -13.83
CA GLN A 146 13.33 10.37 -13.74
C GLN A 146 13.91 10.69 -12.37
N ALA A 147 13.23 10.28 -11.29
CA ALA A 147 13.70 10.50 -9.93
C ALA A 147 15.01 9.75 -9.63
N CYS A 148 15.22 8.58 -10.22
CA CYS A 148 16.48 7.82 -10.08
C CYS A 148 17.66 8.47 -10.83
N ASP A 149 17.38 9.22 -11.89
CA ASP A 149 18.41 9.93 -12.67
C ASP A 149 18.90 11.21 -11.96
N TYR A 150 18.10 11.78 -11.05
CA TYR A 150 18.52 12.85 -10.15
C TYR A 150 19.39 12.25 -9.04
N ARG A 151 20.66 12.00 -9.35
CA ARG A 151 21.64 11.69 -8.30
C ARG A 151 21.89 12.96 -7.50
N LEU A 152 21.56 12.90 -6.21
CA LEU A 152 21.97 13.85 -5.19
C LEU A 152 23.49 13.92 -5.12
#